data_7155c43d8f5388be23d1ee952e8d14d0
#
_entry.id   7155c43d8f5388be23d1ee952e8d14d0
#
_cell.length_a   1.000
_cell.length_b   1.000
_cell.length_c   1.000
_cell.angle_alpha   90.00
_cell.angle_beta   90.00
_cell.angle_gamma   90.00
#
_symmetry.space_group_name_H-M   'P 1'
#
loop_
_entity.id
_entity.type
_entity.pdbx_description
1 polymer ?
#
loop_
_entity_poly.entity_id
_entity_poly.type
_entity_poly.pdbx_seq_one_letter_code
_entity_poly.pdbx_strand_id
1 'polypeptide(L)'
;MTNISIKSLLLRFRWRILFTFVLVTLEALTGILFPLLIGIAINGLLEDSFDGILYLSIAGAAALIVGSARRFYDTRIYSGIYCKITPEMIENETNKDASVSRITARTGLLTEFVEFLENSMPEMITALISVVGILAIIATLNINVFFACLSLLGLIVLIYTITGKFNYKLNANYNNQLEKQVDVLTARDSIAIKSFYQELMRWNIKLSDLETMNYFVIWVGVIAVFI
;
A
#
# COMPACT_ATOMS: atom_id res chain seq x y z
N MET A 1 18.75 -28.32 -5.41
CA MET A 1 18.75 -27.07 -4.60
C MET A 1 17.82 -26.07 -5.28
N THR A 2 16.66 -25.81 -4.72
CA THR A 2 15.68 -24.90 -5.32
C THR A 2 16.13 -23.46 -5.13
N ASN A 3 16.40 -22.77 -6.22
CA ASN A 3 16.63 -21.32 -6.18
C ASN A 3 15.38 -20.68 -5.54
N ILE A 4 15.54 -20.05 -4.36
CA ILE A 4 14.47 -19.32 -3.71
C ILE A 4 14.23 -18.06 -4.52
N SER A 5 13.28 -18.15 -5.45
CA SER A 5 12.81 -17.04 -6.27
C SER A 5 11.47 -16.55 -5.72
N ILE A 6 11.18 -15.27 -5.83
CA ILE A 6 9.88 -14.66 -5.50
C ILE A 6 8.73 -15.48 -6.11
N LYS A 7 8.89 -15.90 -7.38
CA LYS A 7 7.90 -16.72 -8.07
C LYS A 7 7.67 -18.08 -7.39
N SER A 8 8.75 -18.74 -6.91
CA SER A 8 8.62 -20.02 -6.19
C SER A 8 7.95 -19.87 -4.85
N LEU A 9 8.19 -18.74 -4.15
CA LEU A 9 7.54 -18.41 -2.89
C LEU A 9 6.03 -18.19 -3.06
N LEU A 10 5.63 -17.37 -4.05
CA LEU A 10 4.23 -17.12 -4.36
C LEU A 10 3.49 -18.41 -4.74
N LEU A 11 4.11 -19.29 -5.54
CA LEU A 11 3.52 -20.57 -5.90
C LEU A 11 3.39 -21.53 -4.72
N ARG A 12 4.38 -21.56 -3.81
CA ARG A 12 4.38 -22.45 -2.63
C ARG A 12 3.28 -22.08 -1.64
N PHE A 13 2.98 -20.77 -1.49
CA PHE A 13 2.00 -20.26 -0.54
C PHE A 13 0.72 -19.73 -1.20
N ARG A 14 0.51 -20.01 -2.50
CA ARG A 14 -0.55 -19.43 -3.33
C ARG A 14 -1.94 -19.47 -2.69
N TRP A 15 -2.34 -20.60 -2.08
CA TRP A 15 -3.66 -20.74 -1.48
C TRP A 15 -3.84 -19.87 -0.23
N ARG A 16 -2.78 -19.71 0.55
CA ARG A 16 -2.79 -18.87 1.76
C ARG A 16 -2.87 -17.40 1.38
N ILE A 17 -2.05 -16.98 0.43
CA ILE A 17 -2.04 -15.62 -0.11
C ILE A 17 -3.38 -15.32 -0.82
N LEU A 18 -3.93 -16.26 -1.59
CA LEU A 18 -5.23 -16.10 -2.22
C LEU A 18 -6.34 -15.88 -1.17
N PHE A 19 -6.31 -16.61 -0.08
CA PHE A 19 -7.30 -16.45 1.00
C PHE A 19 -7.21 -15.08 1.67
N THR A 20 -5.98 -14.55 1.90
CA THR A 20 -5.79 -13.16 2.32
C THR A 20 -6.49 -12.19 1.35
N PHE A 21 -6.28 -12.36 0.05
CA PHE A 21 -6.90 -11.47 -0.95
C PHE A 21 -8.42 -11.59 -1.00
N VAL A 22 -8.99 -12.75 -0.75
CA VAL A 22 -10.45 -12.91 -0.59
C VAL A 22 -10.94 -12.11 0.62
N LEU A 23 -10.26 -12.19 1.76
CA LEU A 23 -10.62 -11.43 2.96
C LEU A 23 -10.48 -9.91 2.74
N VAL A 24 -9.40 -9.47 2.08
CA VAL A 24 -9.19 -8.06 1.68
C VAL A 24 -10.33 -7.57 0.79
N THR A 25 -10.72 -8.37 -0.21
CA THR A 25 -11.82 -8.03 -1.11
C THR A 25 -13.15 -7.91 -0.36
N LEU A 26 -13.44 -8.85 0.55
CA LEU A 26 -14.65 -8.79 1.38
C LEU A 26 -14.65 -7.56 2.29
N GLU A 27 -13.54 -7.23 2.92
CA GLU A 27 -13.40 -6.03 3.76
C GLU A 27 -13.60 -4.76 2.92
N ALA A 28 -12.98 -4.68 1.74
CA ALA A 28 -13.14 -3.54 0.83
C ALA A 28 -14.60 -3.38 0.37
N LEU A 29 -15.28 -4.48 0.00
CA LEU A 29 -16.69 -4.45 -0.41
C LEU A 29 -17.60 -3.97 0.73
N THR A 30 -17.39 -4.45 1.96
CA THR A 30 -18.15 -3.96 3.11
C THR A 30 -17.91 -2.48 3.34
N GLY A 31 -16.65 -1.99 3.21
CA GLY A 31 -16.29 -0.58 3.33
C GLY A 31 -17.01 0.32 2.32
N ILE A 32 -17.14 -0.12 1.07
CA ILE A 32 -17.84 0.63 0.00
C ILE A 32 -19.34 0.77 0.30
N LEU A 33 -19.96 -0.20 0.97
CA LEU A 33 -21.38 -0.17 1.30
C LEU A 33 -21.73 0.84 2.39
N PHE A 34 -20.79 1.21 3.27
CA PHE A 34 -21.07 2.10 4.40
C PHE A 34 -21.68 3.46 4.01
N PRO A 35 -21.12 4.24 3.07
CA PRO A 35 -21.70 5.51 2.68
C PRO A 35 -23.14 5.37 2.17
N LEU A 36 -23.43 4.30 1.41
CA LEU A 36 -24.77 4.01 0.91
C LEU A 36 -25.73 3.70 2.07
N LEU A 37 -25.33 2.82 2.99
CA LEU A 37 -26.14 2.42 4.12
C LEU A 37 -26.39 3.56 5.11
N ILE A 38 -25.41 4.46 5.28
CA ILE A 38 -25.59 5.69 6.06
C ILE A 38 -26.67 6.56 5.42
N GLY A 39 -26.65 6.74 4.10
CA GLY A 39 -27.69 7.47 3.37
C GLY A 39 -29.08 6.84 3.55
N ILE A 40 -29.19 5.51 3.44
CA ILE A 40 -30.45 4.78 3.67
C ILE A 40 -30.92 4.94 5.12
N ALA A 41 -30.01 4.87 6.10
CA ALA A 41 -30.34 5.04 7.51
C ALA A 41 -30.87 6.45 7.82
N ILE A 42 -30.24 7.49 7.25
CA ILE A 42 -30.68 8.88 7.41
C ILE A 42 -32.07 9.08 6.79
N ASN A 43 -32.32 8.61 5.57
CA ASN A 43 -33.60 8.73 4.90
C ASN A 43 -34.69 7.95 5.66
N GLY A 44 -34.39 6.74 6.13
CA GLY A 44 -35.32 5.96 6.94
C GLY A 44 -35.73 6.69 8.22
N LEU A 45 -34.77 7.32 8.92
CA LEU A 45 -35.06 8.12 10.12
C LEU A 45 -35.98 9.32 9.83
N LEU A 46 -35.86 9.95 8.66
CA LEU A 46 -36.75 11.05 8.24
C LEU A 46 -38.15 10.56 7.94
N GLU A 47 -38.35 9.27 7.66
CA GLU A 47 -39.60 8.60 7.40
C GLU A 47 -40.12 7.77 8.60
N ASP A 48 -39.56 8.00 9.81
CA ASP A 48 -39.86 7.25 11.04
C ASP A 48 -39.63 5.72 10.93
N SER A 49 -38.72 5.28 10.04
CA SER A 49 -38.32 3.89 9.87
C SER A 49 -36.95 3.63 10.46
N PHE A 50 -36.77 2.52 11.18
CA PHE A 50 -35.49 2.07 11.75
C PHE A 50 -34.79 1.01 10.89
N ASP A 51 -35.35 0.60 9.77
CA ASP A 51 -34.77 -0.47 8.93
C ASP A 51 -33.38 -0.14 8.42
N GLY A 52 -33.14 1.12 8.04
CA GLY A 52 -31.82 1.58 7.59
C GLY A 52 -30.73 1.48 8.67
N ILE A 53 -31.10 1.76 9.93
CA ILE A 53 -30.17 1.58 11.08
C ILE A 53 -29.87 0.10 11.30
N LEU A 54 -30.86 -0.77 11.14
CA LEU A 54 -30.68 -2.21 11.27
C LEU A 54 -29.70 -2.73 10.21
N TYR A 55 -29.86 -2.33 8.94
CA TYR A 55 -28.96 -2.70 7.86
C TYR A 55 -27.54 -2.19 8.10
N LEU A 56 -27.38 -0.95 8.55
CA LEU A 56 -26.07 -0.37 8.89
C LEU A 56 -25.40 -1.13 10.05
N SER A 57 -26.19 -1.51 11.07
CA SER A 57 -25.69 -2.27 12.22
C SER A 57 -25.20 -3.66 11.83
N ILE A 58 -25.96 -4.37 10.99
CA ILE A 58 -25.57 -5.69 10.46
C ILE A 58 -24.31 -5.58 9.62
N ALA A 59 -24.22 -4.59 8.71
CA ALA A 59 -23.03 -4.36 7.91
C ALA A 59 -21.81 -4.00 8.77
N GLY A 60 -22.01 -3.18 9.82
CA GLY A 60 -20.98 -2.85 10.78
C GLY A 60 -20.44 -4.07 11.54
N ALA A 61 -21.35 -4.93 12.01
CA ALA A 61 -20.95 -6.18 12.66
C ALA A 61 -20.19 -7.11 11.69
N ALA A 62 -20.66 -7.24 10.45
CA ALA A 62 -20.00 -8.03 9.42
C ALA A 62 -18.58 -7.48 9.12
N ALA A 63 -18.44 -6.14 8.96
CA ALA A 63 -17.15 -5.50 8.71
C ALA A 63 -16.17 -5.71 9.88
N LEU A 64 -16.64 -5.63 11.12
CA LEU A 64 -15.81 -5.93 12.31
C LEU A 64 -15.33 -7.38 12.31
N ILE A 65 -16.20 -8.34 12.00
CA ILE A 65 -15.84 -9.75 11.96
C ILE A 65 -14.83 -10.01 10.85
N VAL A 66 -15.09 -9.54 9.62
CA VAL A 66 -14.20 -9.75 8.48
C VAL A 66 -12.85 -9.07 8.69
N GLY A 67 -12.84 -7.79 9.12
CA GLY A 67 -11.60 -7.05 9.36
C GLY A 67 -10.76 -7.65 10.48
N SER A 68 -11.39 -8.11 11.57
CA SER A 68 -10.69 -8.79 12.67
C SER A 68 -10.14 -10.14 12.23
N ALA A 69 -10.94 -10.94 11.52
CA ALA A 69 -10.53 -12.24 10.99
C ALA A 69 -9.35 -12.09 10.00
N ARG A 70 -9.40 -11.06 9.12
CA ARG A 70 -8.29 -10.76 8.19
C ARG A 70 -7.00 -10.47 8.94
N ARG A 71 -7.00 -9.49 9.86
CA ARG A 71 -5.80 -9.11 10.60
C ARG A 71 -5.22 -10.28 11.40
N PHE A 72 -6.10 -11.05 12.06
CA PHE A 72 -5.70 -12.25 12.79
C PHE A 72 -5.07 -13.31 11.87
N TYR A 73 -5.62 -13.50 10.68
CA TYR A 73 -5.13 -14.46 9.70
C TYR A 73 -3.80 -14.00 9.08
N ASP A 74 -3.75 -12.76 8.59
CA ASP A 74 -2.60 -12.20 7.87
C ASP A 74 -1.32 -12.27 8.70
N THR A 75 -1.35 -11.77 9.92
CA THR A 75 -0.17 -11.80 10.81
C THR A 75 0.37 -13.21 10.98
N ARG A 76 -0.52 -14.22 11.16
CA ARG A 76 -0.08 -15.61 11.35
C ARG A 76 0.49 -16.23 10.08
N ILE A 77 -0.10 -15.93 8.95
CA ILE A 77 0.34 -16.48 7.67
C ILE A 77 1.68 -15.88 7.28
N TYR A 78 1.81 -14.55 7.33
CA TYR A 78 3.04 -13.88 6.91
C TYR A 78 4.20 -14.13 7.87
N SER A 79 3.96 -14.13 9.19
CA SER A 79 4.95 -14.60 10.18
C SER A 79 5.36 -16.05 9.94
N GLY A 80 4.40 -16.93 9.63
CA GLY A 80 4.69 -18.33 9.32
C GLY A 80 5.48 -18.51 8.01
N ILE A 81 5.25 -17.69 7.00
CA ILE A 81 6.03 -17.66 5.76
C ILE A 81 7.46 -17.21 6.08
N TYR A 82 7.61 -16.12 6.82
CA TYR A 82 8.90 -15.57 7.21
C TYR A 82 9.74 -16.58 8.00
N CYS A 83 9.16 -17.16 9.06
CA CYS A 83 9.84 -18.15 9.91
C CYS A 83 10.25 -19.41 9.13
N LYS A 84 9.53 -19.77 8.08
CA LYS A 84 9.86 -20.95 7.27
C LYS A 84 10.92 -20.68 6.21
N ILE A 85 10.84 -19.52 5.55
CA ILE A 85 11.70 -19.21 4.42
C ILE A 85 13.06 -18.65 4.85
N THR A 86 13.11 -17.86 5.94
CA THR A 86 14.35 -17.24 6.40
C THR A 86 15.45 -18.25 6.70
N PRO A 87 15.22 -19.34 7.49
CA PRO A 87 16.24 -20.35 7.72
C PRO A 87 16.65 -21.09 6.45
N GLU A 88 15.69 -21.48 5.58
CA GLU A 88 15.98 -22.14 4.31
C GLU A 88 16.87 -21.27 3.40
N MET A 89 16.65 -19.95 3.41
CA MET A 89 17.44 -19.00 2.64
C MET A 89 18.86 -18.83 3.22
N ILE A 90 18.97 -18.70 4.54
CA ILE A 90 20.26 -18.59 5.23
C ILE A 90 21.10 -19.84 4.95
N GLU A 91 20.54 -21.03 5.12
CA GLU A 91 21.23 -22.29 4.84
C GLU A 91 21.69 -22.38 3.37
N ASN A 92 20.83 -22.01 2.44
CA ASN A 92 21.15 -22.04 1.01
C ASN A 92 22.28 -21.04 0.65
N GLU A 93 22.34 -19.87 1.28
CA GLU A 93 23.42 -18.90 1.05
C GLU A 93 24.70 -19.31 1.78
N THR A 94 24.60 -19.87 2.98
CA THR A 94 25.77 -20.41 3.70
C THR A 94 26.42 -21.54 2.93
N ASN A 95 25.65 -22.44 2.34
CA ASN A 95 26.16 -23.52 1.48
C ASN A 95 26.80 -23.04 0.17
N LYS A 96 26.67 -21.76 -0.18
CA LYS A 96 27.33 -21.10 -1.32
C LYS A 96 28.52 -20.25 -0.89
N ASP A 97 28.99 -20.40 0.35
CA ASP A 97 30.07 -19.59 0.94
C ASP A 97 29.82 -18.07 0.86
N ALA A 98 28.53 -17.67 0.94
CA ALA A 98 28.19 -16.25 0.92
C ALA A 98 28.65 -15.55 2.19
N SER A 99 29.17 -14.33 2.05
CA SER A 99 29.53 -13.51 3.22
C SER A 99 28.32 -13.20 4.09
N VAL A 100 28.54 -13.00 5.40
CA VAL A 100 27.49 -12.62 6.36
C VAL A 100 26.75 -11.37 5.89
N SER A 101 27.45 -10.37 5.34
CA SER A 101 26.84 -9.16 4.79
C SER A 101 25.84 -9.47 3.67
N ARG A 102 26.18 -10.40 2.77
CA ARG A 102 25.29 -10.82 1.69
C ARG A 102 24.06 -11.57 2.21
N ILE A 103 24.23 -12.42 3.21
CA ILE A 103 23.13 -13.14 3.87
C ILE A 103 22.18 -12.13 4.52
N THR A 104 22.72 -11.17 5.28
CA THR A 104 21.93 -10.12 5.94
C THR A 104 21.15 -9.27 4.93
N ALA A 105 21.80 -8.84 3.83
CA ALA A 105 21.12 -8.07 2.79
C ALA A 105 19.96 -8.85 2.15
N ARG A 106 20.15 -10.14 1.87
CA ARG A 106 19.08 -10.99 1.31
C ARG A 106 17.94 -11.26 2.30
N THR A 107 18.27 -11.40 3.58
CA THR A 107 17.25 -11.52 4.64
C THR A 107 16.43 -10.23 4.75
N GLY A 108 17.08 -9.06 4.66
CA GLY A 108 16.38 -7.77 4.59
C GLY A 108 15.42 -7.67 3.41
N LEU A 109 15.85 -8.03 2.21
CA LEU A 109 14.99 -8.07 1.03
C LEU A 109 13.79 -9.02 1.18
N LEU A 110 13.98 -10.17 1.84
CA LEU A 110 12.88 -11.08 2.14
C LEU A 110 11.88 -10.45 3.11
N THR A 111 12.36 -9.76 4.15
CA THR A 111 11.52 -9.03 5.10
C THR A 111 10.67 -7.98 4.37
N GLU A 112 11.30 -7.12 3.58
CA GLU A 112 10.61 -6.11 2.77
C GLU A 112 9.57 -6.72 1.84
N PHE A 113 9.88 -7.87 1.22
CA PHE A 113 8.93 -8.56 0.36
C PHE A 113 7.72 -9.12 1.12
N VAL A 114 7.94 -9.70 2.31
CA VAL A 114 6.85 -10.20 3.15
C VAL A 114 5.99 -9.04 3.64
N GLU A 115 6.58 -7.94 4.09
CA GLU A 115 5.89 -6.71 4.49
C GLU A 115 5.08 -6.10 3.35
N PHE A 116 5.62 -6.11 2.13
CA PHE A 116 4.89 -5.67 0.94
C PHE A 116 3.63 -6.51 0.70
N LEU A 117 3.73 -7.84 0.81
CA LEU A 117 2.58 -8.74 0.66
C LEU A 117 1.55 -8.60 1.79
N GLU A 118 2.01 -8.32 3.02
CA GLU A 118 1.16 -8.20 4.21
C GLU A 118 0.41 -6.84 4.24
N ASN A 119 1.07 -5.76 3.85
CA ASN A 119 0.55 -4.40 4.01
C ASN A 119 0.25 -3.71 2.68
N SER A 120 1.28 -3.47 1.86
CA SER A 120 1.15 -2.60 0.68
C SER A 120 0.23 -3.19 -0.40
N MET A 121 0.33 -4.50 -0.65
CA MET A 121 -0.46 -5.15 -1.68
C MET A 121 -1.96 -5.21 -1.34
N PRO A 122 -2.38 -5.54 -0.09
CA PRO A 122 -3.76 -5.41 0.35
C PRO A 122 -4.31 -3.98 0.25
N GLU A 123 -3.52 -2.97 0.64
CA GLU A 123 -3.90 -1.56 0.52
C GLU A 123 -4.15 -1.14 -0.93
N MET A 124 -3.28 -1.55 -1.85
CA MET A 124 -3.46 -1.29 -3.29
C MET A 124 -4.74 -1.92 -3.84
N ILE A 125 -5.02 -3.18 -3.47
CA ILE A 125 -6.24 -3.88 -3.90
C ILE A 125 -7.48 -3.20 -3.32
N THR A 126 -7.45 -2.86 -2.03
CA THR A 126 -8.55 -2.12 -1.37
C THR A 126 -8.80 -0.79 -2.05
N ALA A 127 -7.75 -0.03 -2.36
CA ALA A 127 -7.86 1.26 -3.05
C ALA A 127 -8.50 1.11 -4.45
N LEU A 128 -8.06 0.12 -5.24
CA LEU A 128 -8.63 -0.15 -6.57
C LEU A 128 -10.11 -0.53 -6.49
N ILE A 129 -10.46 -1.45 -5.59
CA ILE A 129 -11.86 -1.89 -5.40
C ILE A 129 -12.71 -0.70 -4.92
N SER A 130 -12.20 0.12 -3.99
CA SER A 130 -12.91 1.28 -3.46
C SER A 130 -13.16 2.34 -4.53
N VAL A 131 -12.17 2.67 -5.35
CA VAL A 131 -12.33 3.64 -6.45
C VAL A 131 -13.41 3.18 -7.43
N VAL A 132 -13.32 1.91 -7.89
CA VAL A 132 -14.31 1.37 -8.83
C VAL A 132 -15.70 1.28 -8.20
N GLY A 133 -15.80 0.78 -6.97
CA GLY A 133 -17.07 0.61 -6.29
C GLY A 133 -17.77 1.93 -5.95
N ILE A 134 -17.01 2.91 -5.46
CA ILE A 134 -17.56 4.25 -5.15
C ILE A 134 -18.01 4.94 -6.43
N LEU A 135 -17.23 4.89 -7.51
CA LEU A 135 -17.65 5.44 -8.80
C LEU A 135 -18.90 4.78 -9.34
N ALA A 136 -19.02 3.44 -9.20
CA ALA A 136 -20.26 2.74 -9.59
C ALA A 136 -21.47 3.21 -8.80
N ILE A 137 -21.33 3.38 -7.48
CA ILE A 137 -22.42 3.92 -6.63
C ILE A 137 -22.78 5.35 -7.04
N ILE A 138 -21.79 6.23 -7.23
CA ILE A 138 -22.02 7.62 -7.64
C ILE A 138 -22.74 7.68 -9.00
N ALA A 139 -22.39 6.81 -9.95
CA ALA A 139 -23.05 6.74 -11.25
C ALA A 139 -24.55 6.41 -11.15
N THR A 140 -24.96 5.60 -10.15
CA THR A 140 -26.38 5.30 -9.91
C THR A 140 -27.12 6.44 -9.22
N LEU A 141 -26.43 7.25 -8.42
CA LEU A 141 -27.03 8.35 -7.67
C LEU A 141 -27.12 9.64 -8.52
N ASN A 142 -26.05 10.02 -9.16
CA ASN A 142 -26.00 11.24 -9.98
C ASN A 142 -24.91 11.16 -11.07
N ILE A 143 -25.35 11.10 -12.31
CA ILE A 143 -24.44 10.98 -13.47
C ILE A 143 -23.51 12.17 -13.63
N ASN A 144 -23.94 13.39 -13.29
CA ASN A 144 -23.11 14.58 -13.42
C ASN A 144 -21.95 14.55 -12.40
N VAL A 145 -22.26 14.14 -11.16
CA VAL A 145 -21.24 13.96 -10.11
C VAL A 145 -20.27 12.84 -10.48
N PHE A 146 -20.76 11.78 -11.11
CA PHE A 146 -19.91 10.71 -11.63
C PHE A 146 -18.87 11.25 -12.63
N PHE A 147 -19.30 12.03 -13.62
CA PHE A 147 -18.35 12.60 -14.60
C PHE A 147 -17.39 13.61 -13.97
N ALA A 148 -17.82 14.37 -12.96
CA ALA A 148 -16.94 15.25 -12.20
C ALA A 148 -15.86 14.45 -11.44
N CYS A 149 -16.24 13.37 -10.75
CA CYS A 149 -15.30 12.47 -10.08
C CYS A 149 -14.36 11.75 -11.07
N LEU A 150 -14.87 11.33 -12.21
CA LEU A 150 -14.07 10.70 -13.27
C LEU A 150 -13.04 11.68 -13.85
N SER A 151 -13.41 12.94 -14.05
CA SER A 151 -12.49 13.99 -14.52
C SER A 151 -11.38 14.25 -13.49
N LEU A 152 -11.71 14.26 -12.20
CA LEU A 152 -10.75 14.40 -11.12
C LEU A 152 -9.79 13.20 -11.08
N LEU A 153 -10.29 11.97 -11.22
CA LEU A 153 -9.45 10.78 -11.33
C LEU A 153 -8.49 10.86 -12.53
N GLY A 154 -9.00 11.32 -13.68
CA GLY A 154 -8.18 11.56 -14.87
C GLY A 154 -7.07 12.59 -14.62
N LEU A 155 -7.37 13.68 -13.91
CA LEU A 155 -6.40 14.68 -13.49
C LEU A 155 -5.31 14.07 -12.60
N ILE A 156 -5.69 13.28 -11.61
CA ILE A 156 -4.74 12.59 -10.71
C ILE A 156 -3.81 11.68 -11.51
N VAL A 157 -4.36 10.84 -12.38
CA VAL A 157 -3.57 9.94 -13.24
C VAL A 157 -2.61 10.72 -14.13
N LEU A 158 -3.06 11.84 -14.70
CA LEU A 158 -2.23 12.73 -15.53
C LEU A 158 -1.06 13.31 -14.73
N ILE A 159 -1.32 13.83 -13.52
CA ILE A 159 -0.29 14.39 -12.64
C ILE A 159 0.77 13.34 -12.34
N TYR A 160 0.37 12.15 -11.85
CA TYR A 160 1.32 11.09 -11.51
C TYR A 160 2.04 10.51 -12.73
N THR A 161 1.44 10.53 -13.91
CA THR A 161 2.12 10.14 -15.16
C THR A 161 3.21 11.13 -15.54
N ILE A 162 2.95 12.44 -15.39
CA ILE A 162 3.92 13.50 -15.70
C ILE A 162 5.05 13.50 -14.66
N THR A 163 4.69 13.46 -13.38
CA THR A 163 5.66 13.55 -12.27
C THR A 163 6.40 12.24 -12.02
N GLY A 164 5.88 11.10 -12.49
CA GLY A 164 6.44 9.77 -12.27
C GLY A 164 7.88 9.62 -12.73
N LYS A 165 8.25 10.21 -13.87
CA LYS A 165 9.63 10.22 -14.37
C LYS A 165 10.58 11.01 -13.46
N PHE A 166 10.10 12.13 -12.93
CA PHE A 166 10.87 12.94 -11.97
C PHE A 166 11.03 12.22 -10.64
N ASN A 167 9.93 11.62 -10.14
CA ASN A 167 9.94 10.81 -8.92
C ASN A 167 10.95 9.65 -9.05
N TYR A 168 10.89 8.89 -10.13
CA TYR A 168 11.83 7.81 -10.40
C TYR A 168 13.29 8.29 -10.39
N LYS A 169 13.60 9.40 -11.06
CA LYS A 169 14.95 9.97 -11.11
C LYS A 169 15.44 10.43 -9.73
N LEU A 170 14.56 11.08 -8.96
CA LEU A 170 14.90 11.55 -7.61
C LEU A 170 15.14 10.36 -6.66
N ASN A 171 14.28 9.33 -6.72
CA ASN A 171 14.48 8.09 -5.95
C ASN A 171 15.78 7.37 -6.33
N ALA A 172 16.10 7.28 -7.63
CA ALA A 172 17.34 6.69 -8.07
C ALA A 172 18.58 7.44 -7.51
N ASN A 173 18.54 8.77 -7.51
CA ASN A 173 19.63 9.57 -6.93
C ASN A 173 19.73 9.41 -5.40
N TYR A 174 18.61 9.35 -4.71
CA TYR A 174 18.54 9.08 -3.27
C TYR A 174 19.16 7.72 -2.95
N ASN A 175 18.76 6.67 -3.68
CA ASN A 175 19.26 5.31 -3.48
C ASN A 175 20.77 5.20 -3.81
N ASN A 176 21.22 5.82 -4.92
CA ASN A 176 22.65 5.85 -5.26
C ASN A 176 23.48 6.57 -4.19
N GLN A 177 22.91 7.58 -3.52
CA GLN A 177 23.59 8.21 -2.40
C GLN A 177 23.58 7.28 -1.17
N LEU A 178 22.48 6.59 -0.90
CA LEU A 178 22.33 5.67 0.21
C LEU A 178 23.34 4.49 0.13
N GLU A 179 23.60 3.98 -1.08
CA GLU A 179 24.57 2.91 -1.31
C GLU A 179 25.99 3.25 -0.80
N LYS A 180 26.37 4.53 -0.78
CA LYS A 180 27.67 4.99 -0.28
C LYS A 180 27.77 5.00 1.25
N GLN A 181 26.68 4.74 1.96
CA GLN A 181 26.60 4.87 3.42
C GLN A 181 27.65 4.02 4.14
N VAL A 182 27.81 2.76 3.72
CA VAL A 182 28.74 1.83 4.37
C VAL A 182 30.20 2.30 4.24
N ASP A 183 30.58 2.77 3.05
CA ASP A 183 31.96 3.25 2.78
C ASP A 183 32.26 4.50 3.60
N VAL A 184 31.33 5.45 3.65
CA VAL A 184 31.47 6.71 4.42
C VAL A 184 31.55 6.43 5.92
N LEU A 185 30.73 5.52 6.44
CA LEU A 185 30.78 5.14 7.86
C LEU A 185 32.05 4.37 8.21
N THR A 186 32.56 3.55 7.30
CA THR A 186 33.78 2.78 7.49
C THR A 186 34.99 3.70 7.55
N ALA A 187 35.01 4.79 6.79
CA ALA A 187 36.09 5.79 6.79
C ALA A 187 36.21 6.58 8.12
N ARG A 188 35.12 6.61 8.94
CA ARG A 188 35.05 7.29 10.26
C ARG A 188 35.44 8.77 10.23
N ASP A 189 35.37 9.42 9.06
CA ASP A 189 35.63 10.86 8.93
C ASP A 189 34.35 11.64 9.22
N SER A 190 34.37 12.44 10.29
CA SER A 190 33.23 13.24 10.74
C SER A 190 32.75 14.27 9.71
N ILE A 191 33.68 14.83 8.90
CA ILE A 191 33.36 15.82 7.87
C ILE A 191 32.64 15.10 6.70
N ALA A 192 33.19 13.98 6.27
CA ALA A 192 32.60 13.15 5.21
C ALA A 192 31.23 12.62 5.59
N ILE A 193 31.07 12.16 6.83
CA ILE A 193 29.77 11.70 7.36
C ILE A 193 28.75 12.85 7.33
N LYS A 194 29.11 14.04 7.81
CA LYS A 194 28.20 15.18 7.80
C LYS A 194 27.78 15.57 6.39
N SER A 195 28.71 15.66 5.45
CA SER A 195 28.43 16.01 4.06
C SER A 195 27.55 14.95 3.38
N PHE A 196 27.78 13.67 3.68
CA PHE A 196 26.97 12.56 3.18
C PHE A 196 25.50 12.69 3.59
N TYR A 197 25.23 12.91 4.89
CA TYR A 197 23.85 13.06 5.37
C TYR A 197 23.18 14.35 4.88
N GLN A 198 23.94 15.42 4.71
CA GLN A 198 23.40 16.65 4.08
C GLN A 198 22.96 16.41 2.64
N GLU A 199 23.77 15.69 1.86
CA GLU A 199 23.41 15.35 0.47
C GLU A 199 22.23 14.38 0.41
N LEU A 200 22.21 13.36 1.29
CA LEU A 200 21.09 12.41 1.38
C LEU A 200 19.77 13.12 1.71
N MET A 201 19.79 14.02 2.69
CA MET A 201 18.61 14.80 3.05
C MET A 201 18.18 15.78 1.97
N ARG A 202 19.12 16.32 1.18
CA ARG A 202 18.80 17.17 0.02
C ARG A 202 17.96 16.42 -1.02
N TRP A 203 18.24 15.14 -1.27
CA TRP A 203 17.42 14.34 -2.18
C TRP A 203 16.06 14.01 -1.58
N ASN A 204 16.01 13.72 -0.28
CA ASN A 204 14.74 13.50 0.43
C ASN A 204 13.84 14.74 0.41
N ILE A 205 14.41 15.94 0.62
CA ILE A 205 13.66 17.21 0.53
C ILE A 205 13.08 17.40 -0.88
N LYS A 206 13.86 17.15 -1.94
CA LYS A 206 13.35 17.26 -3.32
C LYS A 206 12.21 16.29 -3.62
N LEU A 207 12.23 15.07 -3.05
CA LEU A 207 11.12 14.12 -3.15
C LEU A 207 9.89 14.66 -2.44
N SER A 208 10.04 15.14 -1.21
CA SER A 208 8.97 15.74 -0.43
C SER A 208 8.36 16.98 -1.10
N ASP A 209 9.19 17.85 -1.70
CA ASP A 209 8.74 19.02 -2.45
C ASP A 209 7.88 18.61 -3.66
N LEU A 210 8.28 17.56 -4.39
CA LEU A 210 7.51 17.03 -5.51
C LEU A 210 6.15 16.47 -5.06
N GLU A 211 6.14 15.72 -3.95
CA GLU A 211 4.92 15.18 -3.36
C GLU A 211 4.00 16.30 -2.87
N THR A 212 4.56 17.33 -2.23
CA THR A 212 3.80 18.51 -1.79
C THR A 212 3.16 19.24 -2.96
N MET A 213 3.88 19.38 -4.07
CA MET A 213 3.35 20.01 -5.27
C MET A 213 2.22 19.19 -5.91
N ASN A 214 2.38 17.86 -5.99
CA ASN A 214 1.32 16.97 -6.44
C ASN A 214 0.08 17.07 -5.54
N TYR A 215 0.27 17.02 -4.23
CA TYR A 215 -0.79 17.19 -3.24
C TYR A 215 -1.55 18.51 -3.44
N PHE A 216 -0.83 19.63 -3.58
CA PHE A 216 -1.45 20.95 -3.79
C PHE A 216 -2.33 20.98 -5.04
N VAL A 217 -1.82 20.50 -6.18
CA VAL A 217 -2.58 20.51 -7.45
C VAL A 217 -3.81 19.61 -7.37
N ILE A 218 -3.70 18.44 -6.74
CA ILE A 218 -4.83 17.53 -6.54
C ILE A 218 -5.91 18.18 -5.67
N TRP A 219 -5.54 18.84 -4.57
CA TRP A 219 -6.50 19.51 -3.69
C TRP A 219 -7.19 20.69 -4.36
N VAL A 220 -6.47 21.46 -5.19
CA VAL A 220 -7.11 22.50 -6.02
C VAL A 220 -8.15 21.89 -6.94
N GLY A 221 -7.85 20.74 -7.57
CA GLY A 221 -8.81 19.99 -8.39
C GLY A 221 -10.03 19.52 -7.59
N VAL A 222 -9.82 18.97 -6.39
CA VAL A 222 -10.91 18.56 -5.50
C VAL A 222 -11.82 19.74 -5.15
N ILE A 223 -11.25 20.87 -4.73
CA ILE A 223 -12.01 22.08 -4.41
C ILE A 223 -12.84 22.55 -5.61
N ALA A 224 -12.24 22.56 -6.81
CA ALA A 224 -12.94 22.97 -8.03
C ALA A 224 -14.12 22.06 -8.43
N VAL A 225 -14.14 20.80 -7.98
CA VAL A 225 -15.26 19.88 -8.22
C VAL A 225 -16.41 20.15 -7.22
N PHE A 226 -16.12 20.67 -6.02
CA PHE A 226 -17.13 20.91 -4.98
C PHE A 226 -17.71 22.34 -5.00
N ILE A 227 -17.17 23.25 -5.81
CA ILE A 227 -17.67 24.63 -6.03
C ILE A 227 -18.43 24.71 -7.37
#